data_116ca5abe8874dd3eb7f48ef876c545a
#
_entry.id   116ca5abe8874dd3eb7f48ef876c545a
#
_cell.length_a   1.000
_cell.length_b   1.000
_cell.length_c   1.000
_cell.angle_alpha   90.00
_cell.angle_beta   90.00
_cell.angle_gamma   90.00
#
_symmetry.space_group_name_H-M   'P 1'
#
loop_
_entity.id
_entity.type
_entity.pdbx_description
1 polymer ?
#
loop_
_entity_poly.entity_id
_entity_poly.type
_entity_poly.pdbx_seq_one_letter_code
_entity_poly.pdbx_strand_id
1 'polypeptide(L)'
;GISEVSKAAIPTGDAPTASTTSSPASVSVPTPVAAPSAPSKQTPAAANTPGVEVKEMDRVRRIIADHMVMSKKVSPHVTNVVEVDVTRLVRWREKNKDAFFRREGVKLTYMPVITEAVAKALAAYPQVNVSVDGYNILFKKHINIGIAVSLNDGNLIVPVVHDADHLNLNGLAVAIDSLALKARDN
;
A
#
# COMPACT_ATOMS: atom_id res chain seq x y z
N GLY A 1 -14.93 -24.57 46.70
CA GLY A 1 -16.32 -24.92 46.47
C GLY A 1 -16.52 -25.15 44.99
N ILE A 2 -16.60 -26.39 44.62
CA ILE A 2 -16.87 -26.99 43.31
C ILE A 2 -18.39 -26.97 43.07
N SER A 3 -18.86 -26.68 41.88
CA SER A 3 -20.12 -27.14 41.26
C SER A 3 -20.06 -26.76 39.78
N GLU A 4 -19.78 -27.67 38.89
CA GLU A 4 -20.63 -28.54 38.04
C GLU A 4 -21.72 -27.76 37.27
N VAL A 5 -21.54 -27.53 36.13
CA VAL A 5 -21.83 -27.92 34.76
C VAL A 5 -23.12 -28.67 34.48
N SER A 6 -23.88 -28.22 33.58
CA SER A 6 -24.87 -29.03 32.88
C SER A 6 -24.73 -28.93 31.36
N LYS A 7 -24.51 -30.08 30.80
CA LYS A 7 -24.43 -30.45 29.39
C LYS A 7 -25.84 -30.63 28.86
N ALA A 8 -26.28 -29.88 27.88
CA ALA A 8 -27.54 -30.11 27.18
C ALA A 8 -27.33 -30.56 25.75
N ALA A 9 -28.02 -31.62 25.43
CA ALA A 9 -27.93 -32.45 24.23
C ALA A 9 -28.67 -31.86 23.02
N ILE A 10 -28.20 -32.27 21.85
CA ILE A 10 -28.75 -32.05 20.51
C ILE A 10 -29.94 -33.00 20.31
N PRO A 11 -31.06 -32.58 19.71
CA PRO A 11 -31.98 -33.52 19.08
C PRO A 11 -31.78 -33.56 17.55
N THR A 12 -31.51 -34.76 17.08
CA THR A 12 -31.73 -35.25 15.72
C THR A 12 -33.20 -35.39 15.43
N GLY A 13 -33.63 -34.91 14.28
CA GLY A 13 -35.02 -35.10 13.80
C GLY A 13 -35.07 -35.20 12.29
N ASP A 14 -35.50 -36.34 11.86
CA ASP A 14 -35.83 -36.94 10.59
C ASP A 14 -36.23 -36.06 9.39
N ALA A 15 -35.86 -36.57 8.21
CA ALA A 15 -36.42 -36.24 6.91
C ALA A 15 -37.76 -36.96 6.67
N PRO A 16 -38.62 -36.44 5.81
CA PRO A 16 -39.37 -37.31 4.90
C PRO A 16 -39.22 -36.95 3.43
N THR A 17 -38.93 -37.96 2.68
CA THR A 17 -39.11 -38.17 1.24
C THR A 17 -40.57 -37.97 0.82
N ALA A 18 -40.78 -37.23 -0.29
CA ALA A 18 -41.91 -37.49 -1.19
C ALA A 18 -41.63 -36.88 -2.58
N SER A 19 -41.59 -37.74 -3.55
CA SER A 19 -41.58 -37.53 -5.00
C SER A 19 -42.90 -36.89 -5.47
N THR A 20 -42.85 -35.96 -6.44
CA THR A 20 -43.82 -35.88 -7.52
C THR A 20 -43.25 -35.16 -8.75
N THR A 21 -43.36 -35.85 -9.83
CA THR A 21 -43.12 -35.55 -11.24
C THR A 21 -43.96 -34.38 -11.72
N SER A 22 -43.36 -33.43 -12.44
CA SER A 22 -44.05 -32.66 -13.48
C SER A 22 -43.10 -32.10 -14.53
N SER A 23 -43.51 -32.24 -15.75
CA SER A 23 -42.96 -32.04 -17.08
C SER A 23 -42.34 -30.69 -17.40
N PRO A 24 -41.43 -30.59 -18.40
CA PRO A 24 -40.56 -29.46 -18.62
C PRO A 24 -41.25 -28.28 -19.33
N ALA A 25 -41.18 -27.11 -18.73
CA ALA A 25 -41.47 -25.86 -19.43
C ALA A 25 -40.24 -25.37 -20.18
N SER A 26 -40.46 -25.07 -21.46
CA SER A 26 -39.52 -24.55 -22.43
C SER A 26 -38.77 -23.30 -21.89
N VAL A 27 -37.46 -23.44 -21.71
CA VAL A 27 -36.59 -22.31 -21.36
C VAL A 27 -36.14 -21.65 -22.64
N SER A 28 -36.65 -20.45 -22.89
CA SER A 28 -36.14 -19.55 -23.93
C SER A 28 -34.70 -19.17 -23.67
N VAL A 29 -33.83 -19.44 -24.64
CA VAL A 29 -32.41 -19.11 -24.65
C VAL A 29 -32.27 -17.59 -24.63
N PRO A 30 -31.56 -16.96 -23.71
CA PRO A 30 -31.25 -15.56 -23.77
C PRO A 30 -30.27 -15.29 -24.92
N THR A 31 -30.61 -14.33 -25.76
CA THR A 31 -29.79 -13.77 -26.83
C THR A 31 -28.41 -13.33 -26.28
N PRO A 32 -27.30 -13.56 -26.99
CA PRO A 32 -25.99 -13.15 -26.54
C PRO A 32 -25.93 -11.64 -26.38
N VAL A 33 -25.69 -11.19 -25.14
CA VAL A 33 -25.39 -9.78 -24.86
C VAL A 33 -24.14 -9.42 -25.63
N ALA A 34 -24.20 -8.40 -26.48
CA ALA A 34 -23.10 -7.89 -27.26
C ALA A 34 -21.88 -7.61 -26.34
N ALA A 35 -20.72 -8.12 -26.74
CA ALA A 35 -19.44 -7.86 -26.07
C ALA A 35 -19.24 -6.35 -25.93
N PRO A 36 -18.66 -5.86 -24.82
CA PRO A 36 -18.36 -4.44 -24.69
C PRO A 36 -17.39 -4.04 -25.80
N SER A 37 -17.81 -3.12 -26.64
CA SER A 37 -17.02 -2.51 -27.69
C SER A 37 -15.72 -1.97 -27.09
N ALA A 38 -14.59 -2.29 -27.72
CA ALA A 38 -13.27 -1.77 -27.37
C ALA A 38 -13.34 -0.24 -27.25
N PRO A 39 -12.62 0.37 -26.28
CA PRO A 39 -12.62 1.81 -26.13
C PRO A 39 -12.11 2.46 -27.41
N SER A 40 -12.99 3.22 -28.08
CA SER A 40 -12.65 4.04 -29.23
C SER A 40 -11.51 4.98 -28.83
N LYS A 41 -10.41 5.01 -29.60
CA LYS A 41 -9.36 6.03 -29.50
C LYS A 41 -10.02 7.39 -29.74
N GLN A 42 -10.41 8.05 -28.65
CA GLN A 42 -10.84 9.44 -28.74
C GLN A 42 -9.60 10.29 -29.04
N THR A 43 -9.58 10.92 -30.18
CA THR A 43 -8.55 11.93 -30.50
C THR A 43 -8.68 13.06 -29.48
N PRO A 44 -7.61 13.42 -28.74
CA PRO A 44 -7.68 14.46 -27.73
C PRO A 44 -8.13 15.78 -28.37
N ALA A 45 -9.11 16.44 -27.77
CA ALA A 45 -9.62 17.74 -28.25
C ALA A 45 -8.52 18.81 -28.37
N ALA A 46 -7.41 18.66 -27.63
CA ALA A 46 -6.23 19.53 -27.67
C ALA A 46 -5.36 19.35 -28.93
N ALA A 47 -5.56 18.31 -29.76
CA ALA A 47 -4.70 18.01 -30.92
C ALA A 47 -4.72 19.11 -32.00
N ASN A 48 -5.75 19.98 -32.02
CA ASN A 48 -5.93 21.05 -32.97
C ASN A 48 -5.69 22.45 -32.39
N THR A 49 -5.14 22.57 -31.20
CA THR A 49 -4.87 23.89 -30.57
C THR A 49 -3.49 24.40 -31.00
N PRO A 50 -3.39 25.57 -31.63
CA PRO A 50 -2.10 26.14 -32.01
C PRO A 50 -1.17 26.31 -30.80
N GLY A 51 0.09 25.84 -30.92
CA GLY A 51 1.08 25.93 -29.84
C GLY A 51 1.00 24.81 -28.80
N VAL A 52 0.14 23.79 -29.01
CA VAL A 52 0.03 22.62 -28.11
C VAL A 52 0.59 21.39 -28.81
N GLU A 53 1.61 20.77 -28.23
CA GLU A 53 2.09 19.44 -28.63
C GLU A 53 1.40 18.38 -27.79
N VAL A 54 0.75 17.42 -28.43
CA VAL A 54 0.07 16.30 -27.78
C VAL A 54 0.98 15.09 -27.75
N LYS A 55 1.40 14.66 -26.57
CA LYS A 55 2.19 13.44 -26.33
C LYS A 55 1.37 12.45 -25.52
N GLU A 56 1.20 11.25 -26.05
CA GLU A 56 0.51 10.17 -25.34
C GLU A 56 1.36 9.70 -24.15
N MET A 57 0.69 9.46 -23.00
CA MET A 57 1.34 8.89 -21.83
C MET A 57 1.70 7.42 -22.07
N ASP A 58 2.85 7.00 -21.57
CA ASP A 58 3.21 5.58 -21.53
C ASP A 58 2.25 4.78 -20.62
N ARG A 59 2.28 3.46 -20.75
CA ARG A 59 1.39 2.57 -20.01
C ARG A 59 1.52 2.72 -18.49
N VAL A 60 2.75 2.81 -17.98
CA VAL A 60 3.03 2.90 -16.54
C VAL A 60 2.48 4.20 -15.99
N ARG A 61 2.72 5.30 -16.68
CA ARG A 61 2.24 6.64 -16.29
C ARG A 61 0.72 6.73 -16.28
N ARG A 62 0.03 6.07 -17.23
CA ARG A 62 -1.44 5.96 -17.22
C ARG A 62 -1.95 5.23 -15.98
N ILE A 63 -1.37 4.08 -15.64
CA ILE A 63 -1.75 3.32 -14.44
C ILE A 63 -1.55 4.16 -13.17
N ILE A 64 -0.44 4.88 -13.06
CA ILE A 64 -0.18 5.77 -11.92
C ILE A 64 -1.24 6.89 -11.87
N ALA A 65 -1.56 7.51 -13.00
CA ALA A 65 -2.56 8.58 -13.07
C ALA A 65 -3.94 8.09 -12.61
N ASP A 66 -4.38 6.94 -13.10
CA ASP A 66 -5.65 6.33 -12.72
C ASP A 66 -5.71 6.00 -11.22
N HIS A 67 -4.63 5.45 -10.66
CA HIS A 67 -4.52 5.18 -9.24
C HIS A 67 -4.56 6.45 -8.39
N MET A 68 -3.92 7.54 -8.83
CA MET A 68 -3.94 8.81 -8.09
C MET A 68 -5.32 9.45 -8.09
N VAL A 69 -6.02 9.41 -9.22
CA VAL A 69 -7.42 9.89 -9.31
C VAL A 69 -8.33 9.06 -8.42
N MET A 70 -8.20 7.72 -8.48
CA MET A 70 -8.96 6.79 -7.64
C MET A 70 -8.69 7.05 -6.15
N SER A 71 -7.43 7.20 -5.75
CA SER A 71 -7.04 7.46 -4.37
C SER A 71 -7.76 8.69 -3.80
N LYS A 72 -7.80 9.80 -4.54
CA LYS A 72 -8.51 11.01 -4.10
C LYS A 72 -10.02 10.86 -4.05
N LYS A 73 -10.59 10.00 -4.92
CA LYS A 73 -12.03 9.75 -4.97
C LYS A 73 -12.51 8.88 -3.81
N VAL A 74 -11.71 7.90 -3.43
CA VAL A 74 -12.07 6.87 -2.42
C VAL A 74 -11.65 7.27 -1.01
N SER A 75 -10.53 7.99 -0.86
CA SER A 75 -9.96 8.32 0.45
C SER A 75 -9.93 9.83 0.67
N PRO A 76 -10.61 10.37 1.70
CA PRO A 76 -10.50 11.78 2.07
C PRO A 76 -9.07 12.07 2.57
N HIS A 77 -8.46 13.13 2.03
CA HIS A 77 -7.09 13.53 2.39
C HIS A 77 -7.12 14.74 3.30
N VAL A 78 -6.43 14.64 4.43
CA VAL A 78 -6.17 15.76 5.35
C VAL A 78 -4.66 15.96 5.42
N THR A 79 -4.21 17.20 5.30
CA THR A 79 -2.79 17.55 5.35
C THR A 79 -2.49 18.38 6.58
N ASN A 80 -1.51 17.93 7.36
CA ASN A 80 -0.92 18.68 8.46
C ASN A 80 0.52 19.07 8.09
N VAL A 81 0.92 20.29 8.46
CA VAL A 81 2.28 20.80 8.26
C VAL A 81 2.86 21.17 9.62
N VAL A 82 4.04 20.62 9.93
CA VAL A 82 4.75 20.87 11.19
C VAL A 82 6.20 21.22 10.87
N GLU A 83 6.70 22.31 11.45
CA GLU A 83 8.12 22.67 11.35
C GLU A 83 8.88 22.11 12.56
N VAL A 84 10.03 21.47 12.29
CA VAL A 84 10.87 20.87 13.32
C VAL A 84 12.32 21.30 13.14
N ASP A 85 12.94 21.84 14.20
CA ASP A 85 14.37 22.13 14.21
C ASP A 85 15.19 20.85 14.33
N VAL A 86 15.89 20.52 13.26
CA VAL A 86 16.75 19.33 13.14
C VAL A 86 18.25 19.66 13.31
N THR A 87 18.62 20.86 13.77
CA THR A 87 20.02 21.29 13.93
C THR A 87 20.83 20.31 14.80
N ARG A 88 20.25 19.79 15.88
CA ARG A 88 20.90 18.80 16.75
C ARG A 88 21.16 17.49 16.04
N LEU A 89 20.21 17.03 15.20
CA LEU A 89 20.35 15.83 14.39
C LEU A 89 21.45 15.98 13.34
N VAL A 90 21.52 17.16 12.66
CA VAL A 90 22.56 17.46 11.70
C VAL A 90 23.96 17.38 12.35
N ARG A 91 24.15 18.06 13.47
CA ARG A 91 25.42 18.03 14.21
C ARG A 91 25.80 16.63 14.67
N TRP A 92 24.84 15.87 15.16
CA TRP A 92 25.05 14.49 15.59
C TRP A 92 25.48 13.61 14.40
N ARG A 93 24.80 13.72 13.25
CA ARG A 93 25.15 12.97 12.03
C ARG A 93 26.56 13.33 11.56
N GLU A 94 26.90 14.61 11.46
CA GLU A 94 28.22 15.06 11.03
C GLU A 94 29.33 14.49 11.92
N LYS A 95 29.13 14.44 13.22
CA LYS A 95 30.09 13.87 14.16
C LYS A 95 30.26 12.35 14.03
N ASN A 96 29.21 11.63 13.62
CA ASN A 96 29.21 10.16 13.65
C ASN A 96 29.33 9.49 12.28
N LYS A 97 29.14 10.20 11.18
CA LYS A 97 29.04 9.62 9.81
C LYS A 97 30.25 8.77 9.41
N ASP A 98 31.47 9.21 9.74
CA ASP A 98 32.70 8.53 9.33
C ASP A 98 32.96 7.28 10.18
N ALA A 99 32.67 7.35 11.49
CA ALA A 99 32.78 6.19 12.37
C ALA A 99 31.72 5.14 12.02
N PHE A 100 30.52 5.59 11.66
CA PHE A 100 29.44 4.73 11.22
C PHE A 100 29.79 4.01 9.92
N PHE A 101 30.30 4.74 8.91
CA PHE A 101 30.70 4.16 7.64
C PHE A 101 31.82 3.11 7.81
N ARG A 102 32.82 3.37 8.68
CA ARG A 102 33.87 2.38 8.97
C ARG A 102 33.36 1.11 9.60
N ARG A 103 32.28 1.21 10.40
CA ARG A 103 31.72 0.07 11.13
C ARG A 103 30.71 -0.73 10.32
N GLU A 104 29.82 -0.04 9.62
CA GLU A 104 28.66 -0.67 8.93
C GLU A 104 28.87 -0.79 7.42
N GLY A 105 29.86 -0.11 6.83
CA GLY A 105 30.09 -0.10 5.38
C GLY A 105 29.09 0.73 4.56
N VAL A 106 28.08 1.32 5.19
CA VAL A 106 27.04 2.13 4.56
C VAL A 106 27.08 3.58 5.05
N LYS A 107 26.62 4.50 4.22
CA LYS A 107 26.59 5.93 4.58
C LYS A 107 25.45 6.24 5.54
N LEU A 108 25.77 6.93 6.63
CA LEU A 108 24.74 7.44 7.55
C LEU A 108 24.03 8.64 6.93
N THR A 109 22.84 8.41 6.41
CA THR A 109 21.94 9.46 5.88
C THR A 109 20.91 9.87 6.95
N TYR A 110 20.04 10.83 6.64
CA TYR A 110 18.94 11.22 7.53
C TYR A 110 17.77 10.21 7.49
N MET A 111 17.62 9.47 6.38
CA MET A 111 16.49 8.55 6.18
C MET A 111 16.34 7.49 7.28
N PRO A 112 17.39 6.80 7.73
CA PRO A 112 17.27 5.82 8.81
C PRO A 112 16.73 6.43 10.11
N VAL A 113 17.16 7.64 10.47
CA VAL A 113 16.71 8.33 11.69
C VAL A 113 15.23 8.72 11.58
N ILE A 114 14.82 9.26 10.43
CA ILE A 114 13.42 9.61 10.16
C ILE A 114 12.56 8.35 10.17
N THR A 115 13.02 7.28 9.50
CA THR A 115 12.30 6.00 9.47
C THR A 115 12.13 5.39 10.86
N GLU A 116 13.17 5.45 11.70
CA GLU A 116 13.07 4.99 13.09
C GLU A 116 12.05 5.81 13.90
N ALA A 117 12.06 7.13 13.73
CA ALA A 117 11.08 8.00 14.39
C ALA A 117 9.64 7.69 13.94
N VAL A 118 9.43 7.48 12.63
CA VAL A 118 8.12 7.11 12.07
C VAL A 118 7.69 5.73 12.59
N ALA A 119 8.58 4.73 12.59
CA ALA A 119 8.27 3.39 13.09
C ALA A 119 7.83 3.42 14.56
N LYS A 120 8.56 4.16 15.40
CA LYS A 120 8.20 4.35 16.82
C LYS A 120 6.88 5.09 17.00
N ALA A 121 6.60 6.09 16.17
CA ALA A 121 5.33 6.80 16.21
C ALA A 121 4.15 5.90 15.81
N LEU A 122 4.29 5.09 14.76
CA LEU A 122 3.26 4.13 14.35
C LEU A 122 3.02 3.04 15.40
N ALA A 123 4.06 2.59 16.09
CA ALA A 123 3.92 1.66 17.22
C ALA A 123 3.17 2.29 18.41
N ALA A 124 3.43 3.56 18.70
CA ALA A 124 2.76 4.29 19.78
C ALA A 124 1.32 4.68 19.44
N TYR A 125 1.01 4.90 18.15
CA TYR A 125 -0.30 5.33 17.66
C TYR A 125 -0.84 4.39 16.58
N PRO A 126 -1.29 3.17 16.94
CA PRO A 126 -1.73 2.16 15.98
C PRO A 126 -2.89 2.61 15.07
N GLN A 127 -3.69 3.60 15.51
CA GLN A 127 -4.79 4.16 14.73
C GLN A 127 -4.33 4.82 13.40
N VAL A 128 -3.05 5.17 13.28
CA VAL A 128 -2.48 5.74 12.04
C VAL A 128 -2.16 4.64 11.03
N ASN A 129 -1.89 3.39 11.50
CA ASN A 129 -1.55 2.25 10.65
C ASN A 129 -2.78 1.37 10.35
N VAL A 130 -3.81 1.96 9.79
CA VAL A 130 -5.07 1.28 9.47
C VAL A 130 -5.43 1.38 7.99
N SER A 131 -6.35 0.54 7.56
CA SER A 131 -7.12 0.71 6.33
C SER A 131 -8.60 0.55 6.62
N VAL A 132 -9.43 1.04 5.70
CA VAL A 132 -10.88 0.98 5.83
C VAL A 132 -11.43 0.07 4.74
N ASP A 133 -12.32 -0.84 5.12
CA ASP A 133 -13.08 -1.70 4.23
C ASP A 133 -14.57 -1.59 4.57
N GLY A 134 -15.31 -0.87 3.74
CA GLY A 134 -16.68 -0.46 4.05
C GLY A 134 -16.73 0.36 5.34
N TYR A 135 -17.37 -0.19 6.38
CA TYR A 135 -17.45 0.41 7.73
C TYR A 135 -16.52 -0.25 8.75
N ASN A 136 -15.61 -1.14 8.29
CA ASN A 136 -14.66 -1.82 9.16
C ASN A 136 -13.31 -1.12 9.14
N ILE A 137 -12.69 -0.96 10.31
CA ILE A 137 -11.32 -0.45 10.46
C ILE A 137 -10.39 -1.64 10.65
N LEU A 138 -9.44 -1.81 9.75
CA LEU A 138 -8.47 -2.89 9.75
C LEU A 138 -7.15 -2.40 10.35
N PHE A 139 -6.85 -2.77 11.58
CA PHE A 139 -5.59 -2.46 12.24
C PHE A 139 -4.48 -3.39 11.74
N LYS A 140 -3.44 -2.80 11.15
CA LYS A 140 -2.28 -3.54 10.66
C LYS A 140 -1.27 -3.72 11.81
N LYS A 141 -0.89 -4.97 12.07
CA LYS A 141 0.07 -5.30 13.14
C LYS A 141 1.52 -5.07 12.72
N HIS A 142 1.83 -5.25 11.45
CA HIS A 142 3.18 -5.04 10.91
C HIS A 142 3.39 -3.58 10.53
N ILE A 143 4.52 -3.01 10.93
CA ILE A 143 4.91 -1.64 10.59
C ILE A 143 5.88 -1.69 9.42
N ASN A 144 5.32 -1.58 8.23
CA ASN A 144 6.05 -1.62 6.97
C ASN A 144 6.15 -0.21 6.38
N ILE A 145 7.38 0.28 6.15
CA ILE A 145 7.62 1.65 5.70
C ILE A 145 8.16 1.65 4.27
N GLY A 146 7.39 2.24 3.35
CA GLY A 146 7.82 2.46 1.97
C GLY A 146 8.72 3.69 1.86
N ILE A 147 9.83 3.55 1.13
CA ILE A 147 10.77 4.63 0.89
C ILE A 147 10.89 4.87 -0.61
N ALA A 148 10.51 6.06 -1.05
CA ALA A 148 10.58 6.42 -2.46
C ALA A 148 12.03 6.55 -2.94
N VAL A 149 12.38 5.82 -4.00
CA VAL A 149 13.68 5.84 -4.65
C VAL A 149 13.50 6.26 -6.10
N SER A 150 14.20 7.33 -6.50
CA SER A 150 14.25 7.76 -7.89
C SER A 150 15.20 6.88 -8.69
N LEU A 151 14.73 6.44 -9.86
CA LEU A 151 15.51 5.67 -10.82
C LEU A 151 16.21 6.59 -11.82
N ASN A 152 17.20 6.03 -12.54
CA ASN A 152 18.00 6.78 -13.53
C ASN A 152 17.18 7.25 -14.74
N ASP A 153 16.08 6.59 -15.05
CA ASP A 153 15.14 6.90 -16.13
C ASP A 153 14.08 7.96 -15.75
N GLY A 154 14.17 8.51 -14.54
CA GLY A 154 13.20 9.48 -14.00
C GLY A 154 11.93 8.85 -13.43
N ASN A 155 11.81 7.54 -13.43
CA ASN A 155 10.73 6.82 -12.75
C ASN A 155 11.00 6.74 -11.25
N LEU A 156 9.95 6.40 -10.49
CA LEU A 156 9.99 6.25 -9.05
C LEU A 156 9.49 4.85 -8.67
N ILE A 157 10.23 4.18 -7.79
CA ILE A 157 9.74 2.97 -7.14
C ILE A 157 9.76 3.14 -5.62
N VAL A 158 8.96 2.35 -4.93
CA VAL A 158 8.81 2.47 -3.47
C VAL A 158 9.09 1.10 -2.85
N PRO A 159 10.37 0.72 -2.68
CA PRO A 159 10.72 -0.46 -1.91
C PRO A 159 10.25 -0.31 -0.46
N VAL A 160 9.95 -1.44 0.19
CA VAL A 160 9.37 -1.48 1.53
C VAL A 160 10.35 -2.10 2.52
N VAL A 161 10.61 -1.39 3.61
CA VAL A 161 11.27 -1.94 4.80
C VAL A 161 10.19 -2.60 5.66
N HIS A 162 10.24 -3.93 5.76
CA HIS A 162 9.30 -4.70 6.55
C HIS A 162 9.66 -4.67 8.03
N ASP A 163 8.64 -4.63 8.90
CA ASP A 163 8.76 -4.67 10.36
C ASP A 163 9.83 -3.68 10.89
N ALA A 164 9.74 -2.44 10.42
CA ALA A 164 10.72 -1.40 10.66
C ALA A 164 10.89 -1.05 12.16
N ASP A 165 9.90 -1.34 12.99
CA ASP A 165 9.90 -1.18 14.43
C ASP A 165 10.81 -2.21 15.16
N HIS A 166 11.09 -3.35 14.52
CA HIS A 166 12.00 -4.36 15.04
C HIS A 166 13.47 -4.07 14.71
N LEU A 167 13.74 -3.11 13.84
CA LEU A 167 15.08 -2.73 13.43
C LEU A 167 15.60 -1.54 14.25
N ASN A 168 16.86 -1.62 14.68
CA ASN A 168 17.56 -0.47 15.22
C ASN A 168 18.09 0.45 14.09
N LEU A 169 18.64 1.60 14.45
CA LEU A 169 19.16 2.59 13.48
C LEU A 169 20.16 1.97 12.48
N ASN A 170 21.04 1.08 12.94
CA ASN A 170 22.03 0.44 12.07
C ASN A 170 21.34 -0.51 11.07
N GLY A 171 20.43 -1.35 11.55
CA GLY A 171 19.65 -2.26 10.72
C GLY A 171 18.82 -1.51 9.68
N LEU A 172 18.19 -0.39 10.07
CA LEU A 172 17.46 0.48 9.15
C LEU A 172 18.37 1.09 8.09
N ALA A 173 19.57 1.56 8.48
CA ALA A 173 20.52 2.14 7.52
C ALA A 173 20.96 1.12 6.47
N VAL A 174 21.32 -0.09 6.88
CA VAL A 174 21.71 -1.18 5.99
C VAL A 174 20.56 -1.64 5.10
N ALA A 175 19.36 -1.81 5.65
CA ALA A 175 18.17 -2.21 4.90
C ALA A 175 17.81 -1.16 3.82
N ILE A 176 17.80 0.12 4.18
CA ILE A 176 17.47 1.22 3.26
C ILE A 176 18.50 1.31 2.13
N ASP A 177 19.79 1.25 2.46
CA ASP A 177 20.87 1.32 1.46
C ASP A 177 20.80 0.14 0.49
N SER A 178 20.64 -1.09 1.00
CA SER A 178 20.48 -2.30 0.19
C SER A 178 19.26 -2.23 -0.75
N LEU A 179 18.11 -1.75 -0.25
CA LEU A 179 16.92 -1.58 -1.06
C LEU A 179 17.11 -0.50 -2.14
N ALA A 180 17.78 0.62 -1.80
CA ALA A 180 18.06 1.69 -2.74
C ALA A 180 19.00 1.26 -3.85
N LEU A 181 20.03 0.45 -3.55
CA LEU A 181 20.94 -0.13 -4.55
C LEU A 181 20.19 -1.08 -5.48
N LYS A 182 19.48 -2.06 -4.92
CA LYS A 182 18.65 -3.00 -5.72
C LYS A 182 17.63 -2.30 -6.60
N ALA A 183 17.07 -1.19 -6.13
CA ALA A 183 16.13 -0.40 -6.89
C ALA A 183 16.74 0.28 -8.12
N ARG A 184 18.01 0.69 -8.05
CA ARG A 184 18.71 1.37 -9.14
C ARG A 184 19.36 0.42 -10.14
N ASP A 185 19.65 -0.81 -9.71
CA ASP A 185 20.29 -1.85 -10.53
C ASP A 185 19.28 -2.62 -11.40
N ASN A 186 17.98 -2.39 -11.22
CA ASN A 186 16.86 -2.94 -12.00
C ASN A 186 16.38 -1.92 -13.02
#